data_dece49ca9f73d4216239a3afae7d89d7
#
_entry.id   dece49ca9f73d4216239a3afae7d89d7
#
_cell.length_a   1.000
_cell.length_b   1.000
_cell.length_c   1.000
_cell.angle_alpha   90.00
_cell.angle_beta   90.00
_cell.angle_gamma   90.00
#
_symmetry.space_group_name_H-M   'P 1'
#
loop_
_entity.id
_entity.type
_entity.pdbx_description
1 polymer ?
#
loop_
_entity_poly.entity_id
_entity_poly.type
_entity_poly.pdbx_seq_one_letter_code
_entity_poly.pdbx_strand_id
1 'polypeptide(L)'
;MDTIKIRDIEVAHNRIKPYILNTPLIVNENINKLTKANVFFKLENLQYTGSFKLRGACNKILQLSENQKSRGLVAYSSGNHAQAVAYASNLFDIDCKIVMPDNAPKIKIENTKKYKAEVILYDPKTESRESIGEKISIEENR
;
A
#
# COMPACT_ATOMS: atom_id res chain seq x y z
N MET A 1 -17.40 -7.99 14.62
CA MET A 1 -16.76 -7.86 13.28
C MET A 1 -17.26 -9.03 12.43
N ASP A 2 -17.84 -8.74 11.29
CA ASP A 2 -18.25 -9.79 10.37
C ASP A 2 -17.04 -10.56 9.84
N THR A 3 -17.15 -11.87 9.82
CA THR A 3 -16.07 -12.73 9.32
C THR A 3 -15.93 -12.53 7.81
N ILE A 4 -14.72 -12.20 7.32
CA ILE A 4 -14.43 -12.09 5.90
C ILE A 4 -14.70 -13.44 5.21
N LYS A 5 -15.50 -13.42 4.15
CA LYS A 5 -15.85 -14.59 3.34
C LYS A 5 -15.05 -14.59 2.04
N ILE A 6 -14.94 -15.75 1.40
CA ILE A 6 -14.27 -15.87 0.09
C ILE A 6 -14.87 -14.90 -0.95
N ARG A 7 -16.18 -14.72 -0.94
CA ARG A 7 -16.89 -13.77 -1.82
C ARG A 7 -16.39 -12.34 -1.68
N ASP A 8 -16.04 -11.91 -0.47
CA ASP A 8 -15.53 -10.55 -0.24
C ASP A 8 -14.17 -10.37 -0.91
N ILE A 9 -13.34 -11.42 -0.89
CA ILE A 9 -12.03 -11.46 -1.56
C ILE A 9 -12.21 -11.45 -3.08
N GLU A 10 -13.16 -12.21 -3.62
CA GLU A 10 -13.46 -12.25 -5.05
C GLU A 10 -13.98 -10.89 -5.55
N VAL A 11 -14.87 -10.24 -4.82
CA VAL A 11 -15.36 -8.89 -5.13
C VAL A 11 -14.22 -7.88 -5.12
N ALA A 12 -13.36 -7.93 -4.10
CA ALA A 12 -12.18 -7.07 -4.03
C ALA A 12 -11.22 -7.34 -5.19
N HIS A 13 -10.96 -8.60 -5.52
CA HIS A 13 -10.12 -8.97 -6.66
C HIS A 13 -10.66 -8.44 -7.99
N ASN A 14 -11.93 -8.62 -8.27
CA ASN A 14 -12.56 -8.11 -9.49
C ASN A 14 -12.47 -6.59 -9.60
N ARG A 15 -12.57 -5.86 -8.46
CA ARG A 15 -12.40 -4.41 -8.41
C ARG A 15 -10.99 -3.96 -8.78
N ILE A 16 -9.96 -4.66 -8.28
CA ILE A 16 -8.57 -4.25 -8.45
C ILE A 16 -7.87 -4.87 -9.65
N LYS A 17 -8.41 -5.95 -10.23
CA LYS A 17 -7.80 -6.73 -11.32
C LYS A 17 -7.25 -5.89 -12.47
N PRO A 18 -7.89 -4.79 -12.93
CA PRO A 18 -7.36 -3.96 -14.01
C PRO A 18 -6.09 -3.18 -13.63
N TYR A 19 -5.80 -3.03 -12.35
CA TYR A 19 -4.79 -2.10 -11.80
C TYR A 19 -3.59 -2.79 -11.17
N ILE A 20 -3.57 -4.12 -11.18
CA ILE A 20 -2.53 -4.93 -10.53
C ILE A 20 -2.00 -6.00 -11.49
N LEU A 21 -0.79 -6.47 -11.23
CA LEU A 21 -0.26 -7.64 -11.92
C LEU A 21 -0.87 -8.93 -11.35
N ASN A 22 -1.21 -9.85 -12.24
CA ASN A 22 -1.48 -11.23 -11.85
C ASN A 22 -0.12 -11.94 -11.67
N THR A 23 0.44 -11.82 -10.47
CA THR A 23 1.75 -12.36 -10.16
C THR A 23 1.77 -13.89 -10.24
N PRO A 24 2.86 -14.51 -10.69
CA PRO A 24 2.97 -15.95 -10.79
C PRO A 24 2.80 -16.67 -9.45
N LEU A 25 2.30 -17.89 -9.51
CA LEU A 25 2.34 -18.87 -8.43
C LEU A 25 3.30 -19.97 -8.86
N ILE A 26 4.40 -20.16 -8.12
CA ILE A 26 5.42 -21.16 -8.46
C ILE A 26 5.60 -22.19 -7.36
N VAL A 27 6.13 -23.34 -7.74
CA VAL A 27 6.51 -24.44 -6.85
C VAL A 27 8.03 -24.65 -6.97
N ASN A 28 8.68 -25.01 -5.88
CA ASN A 28 10.09 -25.39 -5.87
C ASN A 28 10.23 -26.76 -5.22
N GLU A 29 10.66 -27.76 -6.01
CA GLU A 29 10.77 -29.13 -5.55
C GLU A 29 11.81 -29.32 -4.41
N ASN A 30 12.89 -28.56 -4.41
CA ASN A 30 13.90 -28.64 -3.34
C ASN A 30 13.31 -28.15 -2.01
N ILE A 31 12.52 -27.09 -2.05
CA ILE A 31 11.81 -26.60 -0.86
C ILE A 31 10.78 -27.62 -0.40
N ASN A 32 10.02 -28.22 -1.32
CA ASN A 32 9.05 -29.26 -0.98
C ASN A 32 9.71 -30.48 -0.32
N LYS A 33 10.85 -30.93 -0.85
CA LYS A 33 11.63 -32.02 -0.24
C LYS A 33 12.15 -31.65 1.17
N LEU A 34 12.66 -30.44 1.32
CA LEU A 34 13.20 -29.94 2.61
C LEU A 34 12.10 -29.82 3.68
N THR A 35 10.95 -29.27 3.30
CA THR A 35 9.83 -29.00 4.21
C THR A 35 8.88 -30.18 4.38
N LYS A 36 8.98 -31.20 3.53
CA LYS A 36 8.04 -32.33 3.42
C LYS A 36 6.60 -31.87 3.20
N ALA A 37 6.41 -30.76 2.48
CA ALA A 37 5.11 -30.14 2.21
C ALA A 37 5.01 -29.66 0.76
N ASN A 38 3.80 -29.46 0.27
CA ASN A 38 3.55 -28.79 -1.01
C ASN A 38 3.53 -27.27 -0.78
N VAL A 39 4.65 -26.59 -1.07
CA VAL A 39 4.82 -25.15 -0.86
C VAL A 39 4.63 -24.42 -2.18
N PHE A 40 3.77 -23.40 -2.16
CA PHE A 40 3.49 -22.53 -3.28
C PHE A 40 3.93 -21.10 -2.96
N PHE A 41 4.66 -20.47 -3.86
CA PHE A 41 5.14 -19.09 -3.70
C PHE A 41 4.35 -18.16 -4.61
N LYS A 42 3.54 -17.29 -4.03
CA LYS A 42 2.91 -16.18 -4.75
C LYS A 42 3.90 -15.02 -4.84
N LEU A 43 4.41 -14.75 -6.04
CA LEU A 43 5.54 -13.83 -6.24
C LEU A 43 5.11 -12.36 -6.20
N GLU A 44 4.67 -11.86 -5.05
CA GLU A 44 4.25 -10.46 -4.87
C GLU A 44 5.40 -9.44 -4.90
N ASN A 45 6.65 -9.91 -4.86
CA ASN A 45 7.83 -9.10 -5.18
C ASN A 45 7.85 -8.62 -6.64
N LEU A 46 7.11 -9.27 -7.53
CA LEU A 46 6.94 -8.87 -8.93
C LEU A 46 5.81 -7.86 -9.15
N GLN A 47 5.03 -7.53 -8.12
CA GLN A 47 3.98 -6.51 -8.22
C GLN A 47 4.59 -5.13 -8.50
N TYR A 48 3.85 -4.20 -9.11
CA TYR A 48 4.32 -2.86 -9.50
C TYR A 48 5.08 -2.11 -8.40
N THR A 49 4.69 -2.28 -7.13
CA THR A 49 5.38 -1.67 -5.98
C THR A 49 6.28 -2.65 -5.22
N GLY A 50 6.56 -3.82 -5.80
CA GLY A 50 7.40 -4.86 -5.21
C GLY A 50 6.80 -5.56 -4.00
N SER A 51 5.48 -5.45 -3.76
CA SER A 51 4.81 -6.12 -2.63
C SER A 51 3.31 -6.23 -2.82
N PHE A 52 2.69 -7.13 -2.05
CA PHE A 52 1.23 -7.34 -2.01
C PHE A 52 0.43 -6.12 -1.50
N LYS A 53 1.07 -5.14 -0.89
CA LYS A 53 0.41 -3.95 -0.29
C LYS A 53 -0.38 -3.15 -1.31
N LEU A 54 0.01 -3.17 -2.58
CA LEU A 54 -0.70 -2.50 -3.66
C LEU A 54 -2.15 -2.98 -3.78
N ARG A 55 -2.41 -4.27 -3.58
CA ARG A 55 -3.76 -4.84 -3.64
C ARG A 55 -4.71 -4.16 -2.66
N GLY A 56 -4.29 -4.03 -1.41
CA GLY A 56 -5.09 -3.35 -0.38
C GLY A 56 -5.23 -1.86 -0.61
N ALA A 57 -4.17 -1.16 -1.04
CA ALA A 57 -4.20 0.26 -1.36
C ALA A 57 -5.19 0.55 -2.50
N CYS A 58 -5.09 -0.14 -3.63
CA CYS A 58 -6.04 -0.01 -4.74
C CYS A 58 -7.47 -0.33 -4.30
N ASN A 59 -7.67 -1.42 -3.55
CA ASN A 59 -9.00 -1.82 -3.10
C ASN A 59 -9.66 -0.76 -2.20
N LYS A 60 -8.89 -0.13 -1.32
CA LYS A 60 -9.41 0.95 -0.46
C LYS A 60 -9.73 2.20 -1.27
N ILE A 61 -8.81 2.65 -2.12
CA ILE A 61 -8.94 3.89 -2.89
C ILE A 61 -10.12 3.81 -3.88
N LEU A 62 -10.32 2.67 -4.54
CA LEU A 62 -11.44 2.47 -5.47
C LEU A 62 -12.83 2.47 -4.79
N GLN A 63 -12.89 2.35 -3.47
CA GLN A 63 -14.13 2.43 -2.70
C GLN A 63 -14.41 3.82 -2.12
N LEU A 64 -13.50 4.77 -2.29
CA LEU A 64 -13.73 6.14 -1.86
C LEU A 64 -14.72 6.83 -2.81
N SER A 65 -15.58 7.67 -2.25
CA SER A 65 -16.43 8.56 -3.02
C SER A 65 -15.60 9.62 -3.73
N GLU A 66 -16.14 10.23 -4.79
CA GLU A 66 -15.44 11.30 -5.52
C GLU A 66 -15.12 12.50 -4.60
N ASN A 67 -15.98 12.80 -3.66
CA ASN A 67 -15.75 13.83 -2.64
C ASN A 67 -14.57 13.47 -1.72
N GLN A 68 -14.41 12.19 -1.34
CA GLN A 68 -13.26 11.75 -0.57
C GLN A 68 -11.96 11.79 -1.38
N LYS A 69 -12.00 11.39 -2.65
CA LYS A 69 -10.85 11.44 -3.55
C LYS A 69 -10.38 12.87 -3.81
N SER A 70 -11.31 13.81 -4.03
CA SER A 70 -10.99 15.21 -4.31
C SER A 70 -10.30 15.93 -3.14
N ARG A 71 -10.48 15.44 -1.91
CA ARG A 71 -9.79 15.95 -0.72
C ARG A 71 -8.37 15.44 -0.55
N GLY A 72 -8.00 14.41 -1.32
CA GLY A 72 -6.71 13.74 -1.21
C GLY A 72 -6.63 12.74 -0.08
N LEU A 73 -5.47 12.12 0.07
CA LEU A 73 -5.22 11.07 1.05
C LEU A 73 -4.03 11.41 1.93
N VAL A 74 -4.08 10.97 3.17
CA VAL A 74 -2.92 10.93 4.07
C VAL A 74 -2.74 9.52 4.61
N ALA A 75 -1.48 9.06 4.66
CA ALA A 75 -1.13 7.80 5.29
C ALA A 75 0.23 7.91 5.98
N TYR A 76 0.50 7.01 6.92
CA TYR A 76 1.79 6.93 7.59
C TYR A 76 2.37 5.51 7.48
N SER A 77 3.59 5.43 6.98
CA SER A 77 4.30 4.15 6.85
C SER A 77 5.75 4.39 6.41
N SER A 78 6.67 3.60 6.91
CA SER A 78 8.10 3.65 6.54
C SER A 78 8.48 2.71 5.38
N GLY A 79 7.54 1.99 4.77
CA GLY A 79 7.89 0.89 3.87
C GLY A 79 6.91 0.63 2.71
N ASN A 80 6.62 -0.63 2.50
CA ASN A 80 5.84 -1.10 1.35
C ASN A 80 4.42 -0.51 1.28
N HIS A 81 3.81 -0.19 2.43
CA HIS A 81 2.49 0.45 2.43
C HIS A 81 2.57 1.89 1.93
N ALA A 82 3.59 2.66 2.33
CA ALA A 82 3.83 4.00 1.82
C ALA A 82 3.89 4.03 0.29
N GLN A 83 4.75 3.18 -0.30
CA GLN A 83 4.89 3.09 -1.74
C GLN A 83 3.60 2.64 -2.44
N ALA A 84 2.86 1.70 -1.83
CA ALA A 84 1.62 1.20 -2.40
C ALA A 84 0.52 2.27 -2.43
N VAL A 85 0.37 3.05 -1.34
CA VAL A 85 -0.59 4.16 -1.29
C VAL A 85 -0.19 5.26 -2.27
N ALA A 86 1.09 5.67 -2.28
CA ALA A 86 1.59 6.69 -3.20
C ALA A 86 1.38 6.29 -4.67
N TYR A 87 1.74 5.06 -5.03
CA TYR A 87 1.51 4.54 -6.39
C TYR A 87 0.03 4.53 -6.77
N ALA A 88 -0.82 3.98 -5.90
CA ALA A 88 -2.25 3.89 -6.19
C ALA A 88 -2.90 5.28 -6.27
N SER A 89 -2.52 6.22 -5.40
CA SER A 89 -3.01 7.59 -5.46
C SER A 89 -2.62 8.28 -6.77
N ASN A 90 -1.36 8.14 -7.20
CA ASN A 90 -0.92 8.67 -8.50
C ASN A 90 -1.64 8.01 -9.69
N LEU A 91 -1.94 6.71 -9.60
CA LEU A 91 -2.67 5.98 -10.65
C LEU A 91 -4.10 6.52 -10.84
N PHE A 92 -4.73 7.01 -9.78
CA PHE A 92 -6.09 7.54 -9.79
C PHE A 92 -6.15 9.07 -9.72
N ASP A 93 -5.00 9.74 -9.93
CA ASP A 93 -4.87 11.20 -9.92
C ASP A 93 -5.38 11.85 -8.62
N ILE A 94 -5.06 11.23 -7.48
CA ILE A 94 -5.43 11.68 -6.15
C ILE A 94 -4.21 12.25 -5.45
N ASP A 95 -4.33 13.46 -4.90
CA ASP A 95 -3.28 14.05 -4.08
C ASP A 95 -3.00 13.21 -2.83
N CYS A 96 -1.72 12.99 -2.52
CA CYS A 96 -1.31 12.06 -1.48
C CYS A 96 -0.16 12.57 -0.63
N LYS A 97 -0.35 12.56 0.69
CA LYS A 97 0.68 12.85 1.68
C LYS A 97 1.04 11.57 2.45
N ILE A 98 2.34 11.32 2.57
CA ILE A 98 2.86 10.15 3.30
C ILE A 98 3.78 10.61 4.42
N VAL A 99 3.39 10.34 5.65
CA VAL A 99 4.21 10.60 6.84
C VAL A 99 5.18 9.43 7.02
N MET A 100 6.49 9.72 6.96
CA MET A 100 7.57 8.75 7.05
C MET A 100 8.60 9.17 8.09
N PRO A 101 9.21 8.23 8.85
CA PRO A 101 10.29 8.59 9.75
C PRO A 101 11.53 9.03 8.95
N ASP A 102 12.25 10.02 9.46
CA ASP A 102 13.46 10.58 8.82
C ASP A 102 14.60 9.57 8.69
N ASN A 103 14.62 8.56 9.57
CA ASN A 103 15.55 7.42 9.54
C ASN A 103 15.08 6.26 8.63
N ALA A 104 14.01 6.42 7.87
CA ALA A 104 13.61 5.41 6.89
C ALA A 104 14.71 5.24 5.80
N PRO A 105 14.88 4.04 5.24
CA PRO A 105 15.84 3.83 4.16
C PRO A 105 15.60 4.84 3.01
N LYS A 106 16.65 5.55 2.60
CA LYS A 106 16.56 6.60 1.55
C LYS A 106 15.83 6.13 0.30
N ILE A 107 16.10 4.90 -0.14
CA ILE A 107 15.44 4.32 -1.31
C ILE A 107 13.92 4.23 -1.15
N LYS A 108 13.40 4.03 0.08
CA LYS A 108 11.95 3.98 0.34
C LYS A 108 11.33 5.37 0.24
N ILE A 109 12.03 6.39 0.75
CA ILE A 109 11.60 7.79 0.67
C ILE A 109 11.58 8.23 -0.80
N GLU A 110 12.67 7.96 -1.54
CA GLU A 110 12.80 8.30 -2.96
C GLU A 110 11.72 7.62 -3.82
N ASN A 111 11.50 6.31 -3.61
CA ASN A 111 10.46 5.58 -4.32
C ASN A 111 9.06 6.12 -4.03
N THR A 112 8.79 6.53 -2.79
CA THR A 112 7.51 7.16 -2.44
C THR A 112 7.32 8.49 -3.16
N LYS A 113 8.35 9.34 -3.17
CA LYS A 113 8.36 10.62 -3.91
C LYS A 113 8.23 10.43 -5.43
N LYS A 114 8.84 9.37 -5.99
CA LYS A 114 8.73 9.03 -7.41
C LYS A 114 7.29 8.81 -7.87
N TYR A 115 6.43 8.36 -6.97
CA TYR A 115 4.99 8.22 -7.22
C TYR A 115 4.19 9.51 -6.93
N LYS A 116 4.87 10.68 -6.92
CA LYS A 116 4.30 12.00 -6.75
C LYS A 116 3.65 12.28 -5.39
N ALA A 117 3.81 11.41 -4.40
CA ALA A 117 3.34 11.70 -3.06
C ALA A 117 4.23 12.77 -2.39
N GLU A 118 3.63 13.68 -1.67
CA GLU A 118 4.32 14.57 -0.74
C GLU A 118 4.77 13.74 0.47
N VAL A 119 6.07 13.70 0.73
CA VAL A 119 6.63 12.98 1.89
C VAL A 119 6.90 13.96 3.01
N ILE A 120 6.24 13.74 4.14
CA ILE A 120 6.41 14.50 5.38
C ILE A 120 7.28 13.66 6.32
N LEU A 121 8.48 14.14 6.60
CA LEU A 121 9.42 13.45 7.49
C LEU A 121 9.19 13.86 8.94
N TYR A 122 9.32 12.92 9.86
CA TYR A 122 9.22 13.14 11.30
C TYR A 122 10.35 12.43 12.05
N ASP A 123 10.76 12.96 13.22
CA ASP A 123 11.70 12.30 14.12
C ASP A 123 10.96 11.28 15.00
N PRO A 124 11.17 9.97 14.81
CA PRO A 124 10.48 8.93 15.58
C PRO A 124 10.84 8.90 17.07
N LYS A 125 11.84 9.69 17.52
CA LYS A 125 12.20 9.78 18.91
C LYS A 125 11.35 10.81 19.67
N THR A 126 10.86 11.82 18.98
CA THR A 126 10.19 12.97 19.59
C THR A 126 8.76 13.18 19.10
N GLU A 127 8.38 12.54 17.97
CA GLU A 127 7.11 12.75 17.30
C GLU A 127 6.34 11.44 17.08
N SER A 128 5.01 11.53 17.01
CA SER A 128 4.12 10.41 16.68
C SER A 128 3.58 10.57 15.26
N ARG A 129 3.84 9.58 14.41
CA ARG A 129 3.30 9.54 13.04
C ARG A 129 1.77 9.51 13.00
N GLU A 130 1.15 8.90 14.01
CA GLU A 130 -0.29 8.83 14.18
C GLU A 130 -0.84 10.23 14.39
N SER A 131 -0.26 10.98 15.33
CA SER A 131 -0.67 12.36 15.65
C SER A 131 -0.46 13.31 14.47
N ILE A 132 0.65 13.17 13.74
CA ILE A 132 0.93 13.97 12.55
C ILE A 132 -0.09 13.66 11.45
N GLY A 133 -0.35 12.36 11.17
CA GLY A 133 -1.31 11.95 10.16
C GLY A 133 -2.72 12.39 10.50
N GLU A 134 -3.14 12.29 11.75
CA GLU A 134 -4.44 12.74 12.23
C GLU A 134 -4.59 14.27 12.12
N LYS A 135 -3.57 15.02 12.53
CA LYS A 135 -3.53 16.48 12.39
C LYS A 135 -3.74 16.90 10.93
N ILE A 136 -2.98 16.33 10.00
CA ILE A 136 -3.12 16.60 8.57
C ILE A 136 -4.52 16.24 8.06
N SER A 137 -5.04 15.08 8.49
CA SER A 137 -6.38 14.63 8.11
C SER A 137 -7.47 15.62 8.53
N ILE A 138 -7.37 16.17 9.73
CA ILE A 138 -8.33 17.14 10.27
C ILE A 138 -8.18 18.51 9.61
N GLU A 139 -6.95 19.05 9.58
CA GLU A 139 -6.67 20.41 9.10
C GLU A 139 -6.93 20.57 7.59
N GLU A 140 -6.66 19.52 6.82
CA GLU A 140 -6.83 19.52 5.36
C GLU A 140 -8.09 18.76 4.90
N ASN A 141 -8.88 18.24 5.84
CA ASN A 141 -10.12 17.49 5.57
C ASN A 141 -9.91 16.29 4.64
N ARG A 142 -8.83 15.53 4.86
CA ARG A 142 -8.42 14.36 4.04
C ARG A 142 -8.90 13.04 4.63
#